data_219c03b9b9dedea83f1f480f3cc9923d
#
_entry.id   219c03b9b9dedea83f1f480f3cc9923d
#
_cell.length_a   1.000
_cell.length_b   1.000
_cell.length_c   1.000
_cell.angle_alpha   90.00
_cell.angle_beta   90.00
_cell.angle_gamma   90.00
#
_symmetry.space_group_name_H-M   'P 1'
#
loop_
_entity.id
_entity.type
_entity.pdbx_description
1 polymer ?
#
loop_
_entity_poly.entity_id
_entity_poly.type
_entity_poly.pdbx_seq_one_letter_code
_entity_poly.pdbx_strand_id
1 'polypeptide(L)'
;MDSEGHFFKYVLVPIVCWFHWSLLIFCHFGESTKSETITPCMLLLDSLEEANPDLYWTSIKQRVGLRVKTLYQIPLLVAKVPQQRNGEECRRFVLYFINLFMESAPEDFSTQHFPYYMKDNWFTLKA
;
A
#
# COMPACT_ATOMS: atom_id res chain seq x y z
N MET A 1 -1.83 3.06 20.81
CA MET A 1 -2.42 4.39 20.66
C MET A 1 -2.76 4.94 22.02
N ASP A 2 -2.46 6.16 22.25
CA ASP A 2 -2.77 6.74 23.56
C ASP A 2 -4.20 7.27 23.63
N SER A 3 -4.58 7.70 24.82
CA SER A 3 -5.92 8.18 25.12
C SER A 3 -6.26 9.50 24.39
N GLU A 4 -5.31 10.14 23.78
CA GLU A 4 -5.50 11.42 23.12
C GLU A 4 -5.90 11.28 21.65
N GLY A 5 -6.15 10.07 21.21
CA GLY A 5 -6.64 9.82 19.87
C GLY A 5 -5.58 9.86 18.78
N HIS A 6 -4.35 9.54 19.13
CA HIS A 6 -3.31 9.41 18.12
C HIS A 6 -3.61 8.23 17.20
N PHE A 7 -3.39 8.40 15.91
CA PHE A 7 -3.49 7.32 14.95
C PHE A 7 -2.29 7.39 14.00
N PHE A 8 -1.99 6.26 13.39
CA PHE A 8 -0.86 6.18 12.48
C PHE A 8 -1.24 6.79 11.14
N LYS A 9 -0.34 7.60 10.57
CA LYS A 9 -0.53 8.13 9.22
C LYS A 9 -0.49 7.02 8.18
N TYR A 10 0.39 6.07 8.38
CA TYR A 10 0.58 4.96 7.46
C TYR A 10 0.68 3.66 8.23
N VAL A 11 -0.01 2.64 7.73
CA VAL A 11 0.12 1.29 8.24
C VAL A 11 0.50 0.38 7.08
N LEU A 12 1.66 -0.26 7.19
CA LEU A 12 2.21 -1.10 6.15
C LEU A 12 1.92 -2.55 6.47
N VAL A 13 1.19 -3.23 5.58
CA VAL A 13 0.75 -4.60 5.80
C VAL A 13 1.24 -5.49 4.66
N PRO A 14 2.26 -6.33 4.90
CA PRO A 14 2.62 -7.35 3.92
C PRO A 14 1.48 -8.36 3.76
N ILE A 15 1.19 -8.70 2.53
CA ILE A 15 0.12 -9.62 2.19
C ILE A 15 0.70 -10.80 1.43
N VAL A 16 0.30 -12.01 1.83
CA VAL A 16 0.61 -13.23 1.10
C VAL A 16 -0.68 -13.77 0.50
N CYS A 17 -0.69 -13.94 -0.81
CA CYS A 17 -1.82 -14.49 -1.51
C CYS A 17 -1.28 -15.49 -2.54
N TRP A 18 -1.65 -16.76 -2.37
CA TRP A 18 -1.20 -17.83 -3.26
C TRP A 18 0.32 -17.84 -3.43
N PHE A 19 1.05 -17.83 -2.30
CA PHE A 19 2.52 -17.85 -2.25
C PHE A 19 3.19 -16.63 -2.84
N HIS A 20 2.43 -15.59 -3.15
CA HIS A 20 2.96 -14.34 -3.67
C HIS A 20 2.83 -13.22 -2.62
N TRP A 21 3.91 -12.50 -2.41
CA TRP A 21 3.98 -11.39 -1.45
C TRP A 21 3.76 -10.05 -2.13
N SER A 22 2.97 -9.20 -1.50
CA SER A 22 2.78 -7.81 -1.91
C SER A 22 2.68 -6.94 -0.68
N LEU A 23 2.66 -5.62 -0.87
CA LEU A 23 2.54 -4.68 0.24
C LEU A 23 1.28 -3.85 0.08
N LEU A 24 0.49 -3.80 1.13
CA LEU A 24 -0.66 -2.91 1.22
C LEU A 24 -0.33 -1.82 2.23
N ILE A 25 -0.56 -0.56 1.85
CA ILE A 25 -0.32 0.58 2.73
C ILE A 25 -1.65 1.29 2.96
N PHE A 26 -2.05 1.40 4.22
CA PHE A 26 -3.20 2.19 4.60
C PHE A 26 -2.73 3.61 4.91
N CYS A 27 -3.28 4.59 4.21
CA CYS A 27 -2.91 5.98 4.35
C CYS A 27 -4.00 6.75 5.08
N HIS A 28 -3.65 7.35 6.20
CA HIS A 28 -4.54 8.25 6.96
C HIS A 28 -5.86 7.61 7.41
N PHE A 29 -5.85 6.32 7.68
CA PHE A 29 -7.03 5.65 8.23
C PHE A 29 -7.30 6.18 9.64
N GLY A 30 -8.56 6.41 9.94
CA GLY A 30 -8.95 6.94 11.24
C GLY A 30 -9.06 8.45 11.30
N GLU A 31 -8.62 9.15 10.28
CA GLU A 31 -8.84 10.59 10.23
C GLU A 31 -10.29 10.87 9.86
N SER A 32 -10.94 11.67 10.70
CA SER A 32 -12.36 11.94 10.53
C SER A 32 -12.64 13.01 9.50
N THR A 33 -11.66 13.83 9.17
CA THR A 33 -11.84 14.97 8.29
C THR A 33 -11.09 14.79 6.99
N LYS A 34 -11.81 14.80 5.89
CA LYS A 34 -11.18 14.83 4.57
C LYS A 34 -10.80 16.26 4.24
N SER A 35 -9.57 16.47 3.83
CA SER A 35 -9.12 17.76 3.36
C SER A 35 -8.56 17.61 1.96
N GLU A 36 -8.25 18.72 1.31
CA GLU A 36 -7.63 18.69 -0.01
C GLU A 36 -6.21 18.11 0.04
N THR A 37 -5.56 18.17 1.20
CA THR A 37 -4.17 17.74 1.37
C THR A 37 -4.03 16.34 1.93
N ILE A 38 -5.08 15.79 2.55
CA ILE A 38 -5.03 14.48 3.18
C ILE A 38 -6.16 13.63 2.62
N THR A 39 -5.81 12.51 2.02
CA THR A 39 -6.78 11.61 1.43
C THR A 39 -6.63 10.22 2.01
N PRO A 40 -7.58 9.74 2.83
CA PRO A 40 -7.56 8.33 3.24
C PRO A 40 -7.65 7.42 2.03
N CYS A 41 -6.72 6.50 1.91
CA CYS A 41 -6.70 5.57 0.78
C CYS A 41 -5.85 4.34 1.12
N MET A 42 -5.91 3.36 0.25
CA MET A 42 -5.06 2.18 0.31
C MET A 42 -4.16 2.16 -0.91
N LEU A 43 -2.90 1.80 -0.71
CA LEU A 43 -1.95 1.62 -1.81
C LEU A 43 -1.57 0.16 -1.90
N LEU A 44 -1.63 -0.39 -3.09
CA LEU A 44 -1.13 -1.74 -3.35
C LEU A 44 0.16 -1.63 -4.16
N LEU A 45 1.24 -2.18 -3.60
CA LEU A 45 2.53 -2.24 -4.24
C LEU A 45 2.85 -3.71 -4.50
N ASP A 46 2.81 -4.10 -5.75
CA ASP A 46 2.98 -5.47 -6.17
C ASP A 46 3.99 -5.54 -7.30
N SER A 47 5.04 -6.33 -7.09
CA SER A 47 6.10 -6.50 -8.08
C SER A 47 5.75 -7.45 -9.22
N LEU A 48 4.55 -8.01 -9.21
CA LEU A 48 4.07 -8.89 -10.27
C LEU A 48 2.81 -8.30 -10.88
N GLU A 49 2.96 -7.66 -12.03
CA GLU A 49 1.90 -6.88 -12.67
C GLU A 49 0.67 -7.72 -13.02
N GLU A 50 0.85 -9.02 -13.21
CA GLU A 50 -0.24 -9.93 -13.53
C GLU A 50 -1.17 -10.22 -12.37
N ALA A 51 -0.81 -9.78 -11.17
CA ALA A 51 -1.64 -10.00 -9.99
C ALA A 51 -3.00 -9.31 -10.19
N ASN A 52 -4.06 -10.04 -9.90
CA ASN A 52 -5.41 -9.52 -10.04
C ASN A 52 -5.80 -8.75 -8.77
N PRO A 53 -6.04 -7.44 -8.84
CA PRO A 53 -6.43 -6.66 -7.66
C PRO A 53 -7.69 -7.19 -6.97
N ASP A 54 -8.62 -7.76 -7.69
CA ASP A 54 -9.85 -8.31 -7.10
C ASP A 54 -9.56 -9.48 -6.15
N LEU A 55 -8.53 -10.27 -6.44
CA LEU A 55 -8.12 -11.35 -5.56
C LEU A 55 -7.55 -10.81 -4.26
N TYR A 56 -6.76 -9.74 -4.35
CA TYR A 56 -6.24 -9.07 -3.17
C TYR A 56 -7.34 -8.47 -2.34
N TRP A 57 -8.35 -7.90 -2.98
CA TRP A 57 -9.48 -7.30 -2.29
C TRP A 57 -10.17 -8.30 -1.37
N THR A 58 -10.38 -9.52 -1.86
CA THR A 58 -10.96 -10.59 -1.06
C THR A 58 -10.08 -10.93 0.14
N SER A 59 -8.77 -11.05 -0.08
CA SER A 59 -7.81 -11.32 1.00
C SER A 59 -7.78 -10.21 2.04
N ILE A 60 -7.82 -8.97 1.59
CA ILE A 60 -7.82 -7.81 2.47
C ILE A 60 -9.01 -7.83 3.42
N LYS A 61 -10.20 -8.10 2.89
CA LYS A 61 -11.42 -8.17 3.70
C LYS A 61 -11.30 -9.19 4.81
N GLN A 62 -10.69 -10.34 4.52
CA GLN A 62 -10.56 -11.41 5.49
C GLN A 62 -9.50 -11.12 6.54
N ARG A 63 -8.41 -10.44 6.17
CA ARG A 63 -7.25 -10.28 7.05
C ARG A 63 -7.29 -9.03 7.90
N VAL A 64 -7.84 -7.97 7.39
CA VAL A 64 -7.80 -6.67 8.07
C VAL A 64 -8.92 -6.53 9.08
N GLY A 65 -9.99 -7.29 8.93
CA GLY A 65 -11.12 -7.25 9.86
C GLY A 65 -11.90 -5.95 9.85
N LEU A 66 -11.69 -5.11 8.84
CA LEU A 66 -12.45 -3.89 8.69
C LEU A 66 -13.86 -4.21 8.17
N ARG A 67 -14.80 -3.35 8.51
CA ARG A 67 -16.15 -3.48 7.98
C ARG A 67 -16.11 -3.32 6.47
N VAL A 68 -16.82 -4.19 5.75
CA VAL A 68 -16.86 -4.17 4.29
C VAL A 68 -17.26 -2.80 3.77
N LYS A 69 -18.23 -2.16 4.42
CA LYS A 69 -18.68 -0.82 4.01
C LYS A 69 -17.53 0.20 4.04
N THR A 70 -16.72 0.17 5.10
CA THR A 70 -15.58 1.07 5.23
C THR A 70 -14.58 0.84 4.10
N LEU A 71 -14.28 -0.41 3.80
CA LEU A 71 -13.33 -0.74 2.74
C LEU A 71 -13.79 -0.26 1.37
N TYR A 72 -15.07 -0.36 1.08
CA TYR A 72 -15.59 0.09 -0.21
C TYR A 72 -15.61 1.60 -0.36
N GLN A 73 -15.60 2.33 0.73
CA GLN A 73 -15.61 3.79 0.69
C GLN A 73 -14.22 4.40 0.53
N ILE A 74 -13.18 3.60 0.71
CA ILE A 74 -11.80 4.08 0.65
C ILE A 74 -11.16 3.56 -0.63
N PRO A 75 -10.63 4.46 -1.47
CA PRO A 75 -10.08 4.03 -2.74
C PRO A 75 -8.84 3.17 -2.58
N LEU A 76 -8.74 2.17 -3.44
CA LEU A 76 -7.53 1.35 -3.59
C LEU A 76 -6.79 1.82 -4.84
N LEU A 77 -5.56 2.28 -4.65
CA LEU A 77 -4.70 2.75 -5.73
C LEU A 77 -3.60 1.73 -5.95
N VAL A 78 -3.42 1.31 -7.19
CA VAL A 78 -2.39 0.34 -7.55
C VAL A 78 -1.21 1.09 -8.16
N ALA A 79 -0.07 1.10 -7.48
CA ALA A 79 1.12 1.77 -7.97
C ALA A 79 1.85 0.89 -8.97
N LYS A 80 2.34 1.48 -10.06
CA LYS A 80 3.13 0.77 -11.07
C LYS A 80 4.59 0.77 -10.65
N VAL A 81 4.90 -0.07 -9.69
CA VAL A 81 6.23 -0.16 -9.08
C VAL A 81 7.15 -1.05 -9.94
N PRO A 82 8.47 -1.05 -9.64
CA PRO A 82 9.38 -1.96 -10.35
C PRO A 82 8.92 -3.40 -10.27
N GLN A 83 9.07 -4.14 -11.35
CA GLN A 83 8.56 -5.49 -11.49
C GLN A 83 9.65 -6.53 -11.31
N GLN A 84 9.30 -7.64 -10.67
CA GLN A 84 10.22 -8.73 -10.47
C GLN A 84 10.48 -9.48 -11.78
N ARG A 85 11.66 -10.07 -11.87
CA ARG A 85 12.08 -10.78 -13.08
C ARG A 85 11.73 -12.25 -13.06
N ASN A 86 11.49 -12.80 -11.86
CA ASN A 86 11.11 -14.20 -11.71
C ASN A 86 10.13 -14.34 -10.55
N GLY A 87 9.58 -15.55 -10.37
CA GLY A 87 8.54 -15.79 -9.37
C GLY A 87 9.01 -15.83 -7.93
N GLU A 88 10.31 -15.71 -7.68
CA GLU A 88 10.87 -15.88 -6.34
C GLU A 88 11.29 -14.58 -5.66
N GLU A 89 11.25 -13.47 -6.37
CA GLU A 89 11.77 -12.19 -5.86
C GLU A 89 10.77 -11.37 -5.05
N CYS A 90 9.52 -11.80 -4.95
CA CYS A 90 8.46 -10.96 -4.39
C CYS A 90 8.75 -10.52 -2.94
N ARG A 91 9.31 -11.38 -2.10
CA ARG A 91 9.63 -11.00 -0.72
C ARG A 91 10.68 -9.89 -0.66
N ARG A 92 11.69 -9.97 -1.54
CA ARG A 92 12.72 -8.93 -1.61
C ARG A 92 12.13 -7.59 -2.01
N PHE A 93 11.22 -7.62 -2.97
CA PHE A 93 10.54 -6.39 -3.40
C PHE A 93 9.72 -5.78 -2.27
N VAL A 94 9.01 -6.59 -1.50
CA VAL A 94 8.24 -6.08 -0.37
C VAL A 94 9.15 -5.40 0.65
N LEU A 95 10.31 -5.98 0.94
CA LEU A 95 11.27 -5.37 1.86
C LEU A 95 11.79 -4.04 1.32
N TYR A 96 12.09 -3.95 0.03
CA TYR A 96 12.49 -2.70 -0.59
C TYR A 96 11.37 -1.66 -0.53
N PHE A 97 10.14 -2.06 -0.83
CA PHE A 97 9.00 -1.14 -0.75
C PHE A 97 8.86 -0.56 0.66
N ILE A 98 8.94 -1.41 1.67
CA ILE A 98 8.82 -0.97 3.06
C ILE A 98 9.93 0.04 3.40
N ASN A 99 11.17 -0.32 3.15
CA ASN A 99 12.31 0.52 3.49
C ASN A 99 12.27 1.87 2.78
N LEU A 100 12.03 1.84 1.47
CA LEU A 100 12.03 3.05 0.68
C LEU A 100 10.81 3.94 0.97
N PHE A 101 9.66 3.32 1.20
CA PHE A 101 8.49 4.10 1.58
C PHE A 101 8.68 4.79 2.91
N MET A 102 9.23 4.09 3.90
CA MET A 102 9.47 4.68 5.22
C MET A 102 10.46 5.83 5.18
N GLU A 103 11.43 5.80 4.26
CA GLU A 103 12.38 6.89 4.10
C GLU A 103 11.77 8.14 3.49
N SER A 104 10.76 7.97 2.62
CA SER A 104 10.32 9.05 1.75
C SER A 104 8.82 9.28 1.78
N ALA A 105 8.11 8.70 2.73
CA ALA A 105 6.66 8.87 2.82
C ALA A 105 6.30 10.34 2.98
N PRO A 106 5.33 10.85 2.21
CA PRO A 106 4.92 12.25 2.36
C PRO A 106 4.30 12.50 3.71
N GLU A 107 4.44 13.71 4.20
CA GLU A 107 3.83 14.12 5.46
C GLU A 107 2.32 13.92 5.43
N ASP A 108 1.70 14.35 4.34
CA ASP A 108 0.27 14.19 4.10
C ASP A 108 0.11 13.58 2.71
N PHE A 109 -0.48 12.39 2.65
CA PHE A 109 -0.70 11.73 1.37
C PHE A 109 -1.93 12.30 0.68
N SER A 110 -1.76 12.70 -0.58
CA SER A 110 -2.86 13.17 -1.41
C SER A 110 -2.95 12.34 -2.68
N THR A 111 -4.14 11.94 -3.05
CA THR A 111 -4.37 11.22 -4.30
C THR A 111 -4.07 12.08 -5.52
N GLN A 112 -4.06 13.40 -5.37
CA GLN A 112 -3.72 14.31 -6.47
C GLN A 112 -2.26 14.17 -6.90
N HIS A 113 -1.38 13.77 -5.99
CA HIS A 113 0.04 13.63 -6.26
C HIS A 113 0.47 12.18 -6.44
N PHE A 114 -0.45 11.23 -6.30
CA PHE A 114 -0.16 9.83 -6.55
C PHE A 114 0.30 9.66 -8.01
N PRO A 115 1.33 8.90 -8.31
CA PRO A 115 2.01 7.95 -7.43
C PRO A 115 3.25 8.48 -6.71
N TYR A 116 3.49 9.78 -6.68
CA TYR A 116 4.72 10.34 -6.12
C TYR A 116 5.94 9.72 -6.80
N TYR A 117 6.79 9.04 -6.01
CA TYR A 117 7.97 8.33 -6.50
C TYR A 117 7.72 6.83 -6.73
N MET A 118 6.52 6.33 -6.46
CA MET A 118 6.19 4.91 -6.55
C MET A 118 5.86 4.51 -7.98
N LYS A 119 6.90 4.53 -8.83
CA LYS A 119 6.80 4.24 -10.26
C LYS A 119 7.73 3.10 -10.61
N ASP A 120 7.67 2.66 -11.86
CA ASP A 120 8.49 1.56 -12.35
C ASP A 120 10.00 1.85 -12.31
N ASN A 121 10.38 3.11 -12.21
CA ASN A 121 11.79 3.52 -12.12
C ASN A 121 12.21 3.89 -10.69
N TRP A 122 11.43 3.55 -9.69
CA TRP A 122 11.68 3.91 -8.30
C TRP A 122 13.02 3.38 -7.80
N PHE A 123 13.35 2.15 -8.18
CA PHE A 123 14.64 1.57 -7.84
C PHE A 123 14.98 0.47 -8.84
N THR A 124 16.24 0.07 -8.85
CA THR A 124 16.71 -1.03 -9.68
C THR A 124 17.35 -2.08 -8.80
N LEU A 125 16.95 -3.33 -8.95
CA LEU A 125 17.62 -4.43 -8.27
C LEU A 125 18.94 -4.73 -8.95
N LYS A 126 19.98 -4.75 -8.15
CA LYS A 126 21.29 -5.21 -8.63
C LYS A 126 21.27 -6.73 -8.73
N ALA A 127 21.85 -7.22 -9.80
CA ALA A 127 21.92 -8.65 -10.06
C ALA A 127 22.74 -9.38 -9.00
#